data_37870b3edc75d5aec1b4e4de988a9456
#
_entry.id   37870b3edc75d5aec1b4e4de988a9456
#
_cell.length_a   1.000
_cell.length_b   1.000
_cell.length_c   1.000
_cell.angle_alpha   90.00
_cell.angle_beta   90.00
_cell.angle_gamma   90.00
#
_symmetry.space_group_name_H-M   'P 1'
#
loop_
_entity.id
_entity.type
_entity.pdbx_description
1 polymer ?
#
loop_
_entity_poly.entity_id
_entity_poly.type
_entity_poly.pdbx_seq_one_letter_code
_entity_poly.pdbx_strand_id
1 'polypeptide(L)'
;MRPEAGRYLDKARQSLVHARAILAIELGEDAGRAAYLAAFHAAQALIFERTNKAAKSHRGVHGQFLRLVADEPRIDLELRRFLAQGYKLKAIAD
;
A
#
# COMPACT_ATOMS: atom_id res chain seq x y z
N MET A 1 15.60 9.10 5.84
CA MET A 1 14.69 8.59 4.79
C MET A 1 14.90 9.37 3.50
N ARG A 2 14.89 8.70 2.37
CA ARG A 2 14.99 9.39 1.07
C ARG A 2 13.76 10.26 0.85
N PRO A 3 13.91 11.46 0.22
CA PRO A 3 12.76 12.36 0.01
C PRO A 3 11.60 11.72 -0.77
N GLU A 4 11.90 10.89 -1.76
CA GLU A 4 10.88 10.21 -2.57
C GLU A 4 10.11 9.19 -1.74
N ALA A 5 10.78 8.49 -0.83
CA ALA A 5 10.12 7.57 0.09
C ALA A 5 9.18 8.33 1.02
N GLY A 6 9.58 9.52 1.48
CA GLY A 6 8.73 10.39 2.28
C GLY A 6 7.45 10.79 1.53
N ARG A 7 7.57 11.11 0.24
CA ARG A 7 6.40 11.45 -0.58
C ARG A 7 5.42 10.27 -0.72
N TYR A 8 5.94 9.05 -0.89
CA TYR A 8 5.08 7.86 -0.91
C TYR A 8 4.36 7.65 0.43
N LEU A 9 5.06 7.87 1.54
CA LEU A 9 4.44 7.79 2.87
C LEU A 9 3.34 8.83 3.05
N ASP A 10 3.54 10.05 2.55
CA ASP A 10 2.52 11.09 2.61
C ASP A 10 1.27 10.67 1.83
N LYS A 11 1.45 10.07 0.65
CA LYS A 11 0.33 9.52 -0.12
C LYS A 11 -0.39 8.41 0.65
N ALA A 12 0.37 7.55 1.32
CA ALA A 12 -0.22 6.49 2.14
C ALA A 12 -1.06 7.07 3.27
N ARG A 13 -0.57 8.10 3.95
CA ARG A 13 -1.30 8.76 5.02
C ARG A 13 -2.58 9.42 4.51
N GLN A 14 -2.51 10.09 3.37
CA GLN A 14 -3.69 10.70 2.74
C GLN A 14 -4.74 9.64 2.39
N SER A 15 -4.31 8.52 1.80
CA SER A 15 -5.23 7.43 1.46
C SER A 15 -5.89 6.84 2.70
N LEU A 16 -5.15 6.74 3.81
CA LEU A 16 -5.70 6.23 5.06
C LEU A 16 -6.73 7.19 5.64
N VAL A 17 -6.47 8.50 5.59
CA VAL A 17 -7.43 9.51 6.02
C VAL A 17 -8.72 9.40 5.20
N HIS A 18 -8.59 9.25 3.87
CA HIS A 18 -9.74 9.06 2.98
C HIS A 18 -10.52 7.79 3.33
N ALA A 19 -9.80 6.68 3.58
CA ALA A 19 -10.45 5.42 3.94
C ALA A 19 -11.30 5.56 5.20
N ARG A 20 -10.78 6.23 6.22
CA ARG A 20 -11.51 6.47 7.47
C ARG A 20 -12.73 7.36 7.26
N ALA A 21 -12.60 8.42 6.48
CA ALA A 21 -13.69 9.33 6.19
C ALA A 21 -14.82 8.64 5.41
N ILE A 22 -14.45 7.83 4.40
CA ILE A 22 -15.40 7.10 3.58
C ILE A 22 -16.12 6.03 4.41
N LEU A 23 -15.39 5.33 5.28
CA LEU A 23 -15.97 4.32 6.15
C LEU A 23 -16.98 4.94 7.12
N ALA A 24 -16.72 6.17 7.58
CA ALA A 24 -17.63 6.88 8.49
C ALA A 24 -18.99 7.15 7.85
N ILE A 25 -19.08 7.18 6.53
CA ILE A 25 -20.35 7.34 5.80
C ILE A 25 -20.80 6.04 5.13
N GLU A 26 -20.26 4.92 5.59
CA GLU A 26 -20.68 3.56 5.22
C GLU A 26 -20.48 3.20 3.75
N LEU A 27 -19.46 3.76 3.09
CA LEU A 27 -19.09 3.39 1.73
C LEU A 27 -17.95 2.37 1.75
N GLY A 28 -18.27 1.13 2.17
CA GLY A 28 -17.28 0.08 2.44
C GLY A 28 -16.35 -0.26 1.29
N GLU A 29 -16.86 -0.33 0.05
CA GLU A 29 -16.01 -0.66 -1.11
C GLU A 29 -14.99 0.44 -1.38
N ASP A 30 -15.42 1.70 -1.30
CA ASP A 30 -14.53 2.84 -1.50
C ASP A 30 -13.49 2.94 -0.37
N ALA A 31 -13.89 2.62 0.86
CA ALA A 31 -12.95 2.56 1.99
C ALA A 31 -11.92 1.45 1.76
N GLY A 32 -12.34 0.29 1.25
CA GLY A 32 -11.44 -0.80 0.91
C GLY A 32 -10.41 -0.40 -0.15
N ARG A 33 -10.86 0.31 -1.19
CA ARG A 33 -9.98 0.83 -2.22
C ARG A 33 -8.95 1.80 -1.64
N ALA A 34 -9.40 2.75 -0.83
CA ALA A 34 -8.50 3.73 -0.22
C ALA A 34 -7.51 3.07 0.75
N ALA A 35 -7.96 2.09 1.52
CA ALA A 35 -7.08 1.33 2.42
C ALA A 35 -6.03 0.54 1.64
N TYR A 36 -6.41 -0.08 0.51
CA TYR A 36 -5.45 -0.76 -0.35
C TYR A 36 -4.41 0.23 -0.88
N LEU A 37 -4.84 1.41 -1.34
CA LEU A 37 -3.91 2.42 -1.86
C LEU A 37 -2.95 2.91 -0.77
N ALA A 38 -3.41 3.01 0.48
CA ALA A 38 -2.53 3.34 1.59
C ALA A 38 -1.43 2.28 1.75
N ALA A 39 -1.78 1.01 1.72
CA ALA A 39 -0.80 -0.08 1.81
C ALA A 39 0.13 -0.09 0.59
N PHE A 40 -0.42 0.15 -0.60
CA PHE A 40 0.34 0.22 -1.84
C PHE A 40 1.41 1.31 -1.79
N HIS A 41 1.04 2.51 -1.38
CA HIS A 41 1.99 3.63 -1.30
C HIS A 41 3.02 3.41 -0.19
N ALA A 42 2.64 2.77 0.91
CA ALA A 42 3.61 2.41 1.96
C ALA A 42 4.63 1.40 1.45
N ALA A 43 4.19 0.42 0.65
CA ALA A 43 5.08 -0.53 0.01
C ALA A 43 6.03 0.17 -0.98
N GLN A 44 5.52 1.14 -1.75
CA GLN A 44 6.36 1.96 -2.64
C GLN A 44 7.42 2.72 -1.85
N ALA A 45 7.08 3.25 -0.68
CA ALA A 45 8.02 3.96 0.18
C ALA A 45 9.15 3.02 0.62
N LEU A 46 8.82 1.82 1.07
CA LEU A 46 9.83 0.84 1.49
C LEU A 46 10.74 0.45 0.33
N ILE A 47 10.16 0.17 -0.83
CA ILE A 47 10.93 -0.20 -2.02
C ILE A 47 11.91 0.91 -2.39
N PHE A 48 11.43 2.15 -2.45
CA PHE A 48 12.30 3.26 -2.82
C PHE A 48 13.41 3.47 -1.79
N GLU A 49 13.07 3.39 -0.50
CA GLU A 49 14.07 3.54 0.58
C GLU A 49 15.19 2.50 0.47
N ARG A 50 14.85 1.26 0.09
CA ARG A 50 15.80 0.15 0.03
C ARG A 50 16.54 0.05 -1.30
N THR A 51 15.94 0.47 -2.42
CA THR A 51 16.50 0.25 -3.75
C THR A 51 16.88 1.52 -4.48
N ASN A 52 16.43 2.67 -4.02
CA ASN A 52 16.60 3.96 -4.72
C ASN A 52 15.96 3.97 -6.12
N LYS A 53 14.98 3.09 -6.34
CA LYS A 53 14.24 2.99 -7.61
C LYS A 53 12.75 2.95 -7.33
N ALA A 54 11.98 3.70 -8.13
CA ALA A 54 10.53 3.70 -8.00
C ALA A 54 9.93 2.46 -8.65
N ALA A 55 8.98 1.83 -7.96
CA ALA A 55 8.11 0.82 -8.53
C ALA A 55 6.71 1.42 -8.63
N LYS A 56 6.10 1.36 -9.80
CA LYS A 56 4.85 2.07 -10.08
C LYS A 56 3.68 1.16 -10.44
N SER A 57 3.96 0.00 -11.05
CA SER A 57 2.89 -0.95 -11.38
C SER A 57 2.49 -1.74 -10.15
N HIS A 58 1.22 -2.13 -10.07
CA HIS A 58 0.75 -2.97 -8.96
C HIS A 58 1.54 -4.27 -8.88
N ARG A 59 1.75 -4.93 -10.01
CA ARG A 59 2.52 -6.17 -10.07
C ARG A 59 3.96 -5.98 -9.59
N GLY A 60 4.61 -4.91 -10.04
CA GLY A 60 5.99 -4.62 -9.67
C GLY A 60 6.12 -4.34 -8.17
N VAL A 61 5.21 -3.53 -7.62
CA VAL A 61 5.22 -3.20 -6.20
C VAL A 61 5.00 -4.45 -5.34
N HIS A 62 3.99 -5.27 -5.69
CA HIS A 62 3.69 -6.50 -4.95
C HIS A 62 4.89 -7.44 -4.96
N GLY A 63 5.48 -7.68 -6.15
CA GLY A 63 6.61 -8.58 -6.28
C GLY A 63 7.84 -8.12 -5.52
N GLN A 64 8.19 -6.84 -5.64
CA GLN A 64 9.35 -6.29 -4.94
C GLN A 64 9.14 -6.23 -3.43
N PHE A 65 7.93 -5.86 -3.00
CA PHE A 65 7.61 -5.85 -1.58
C PHE A 65 7.79 -7.25 -0.96
N LEU A 66 7.23 -8.28 -1.61
CA LEU A 66 7.37 -9.65 -1.10
C LEU A 66 8.82 -10.09 -0.99
N ARG A 67 9.66 -9.72 -1.97
CA ARG A 67 11.08 -10.06 -1.92
C ARG A 67 11.81 -9.35 -0.78
N LEU A 68 11.50 -8.06 -0.58
CA LEU A 68 12.17 -7.27 0.46
C LEU A 68 11.81 -7.72 1.87
N VAL A 69 10.60 -8.25 2.08
CA VAL A 69 10.13 -8.63 3.41
C VAL A 69 10.15 -10.13 3.65
N ALA A 70 10.66 -10.92 2.70
CA ALA A 70 10.64 -12.39 2.80
C ALA A 70 11.26 -12.89 4.11
N ASP A 71 12.34 -12.26 4.54
CA ASP A 71 13.07 -12.67 5.75
C ASP A 71 12.86 -11.68 6.91
N GLU A 72 11.86 -10.83 6.82
CA GLU A 72 11.60 -9.81 7.85
C GLU A 72 10.50 -10.28 8.80
N PRO A 73 10.86 -10.75 10.01
CA PRO A 73 9.87 -11.31 10.93
C PRO A 73 8.89 -10.27 11.50
N ARG A 74 9.21 -8.98 11.39
CA ARG A 74 8.33 -7.90 11.86
C ARG A 74 7.18 -7.64 10.90
N ILE A 75 7.23 -8.20 9.68
CA ILE A 75 6.17 -8.03 8.69
C ILE A 75 5.27 -9.25 8.74
N ASP A 76 4.08 -9.06 9.25
CA ASP A 76 3.06 -10.09 9.41
C ASP A 76 2.63 -10.66 8.06
N LEU A 77 2.37 -11.95 8.02
CA LEU A 77 1.84 -12.63 6.84
C LEU A 77 0.50 -12.02 6.39
N GLU A 78 -0.33 -11.59 7.33
CA GLU A 78 -1.61 -10.96 7.01
C GLU A 78 -1.44 -9.64 6.28
N LEU A 79 -0.43 -8.85 6.63
CA LEU A 79 -0.11 -7.62 5.92
C LEU A 79 0.31 -7.88 4.48
N ARG A 80 1.08 -8.97 4.28
CA ARG A 80 1.50 -9.39 2.94
C ARG A 80 0.30 -9.81 2.10
N ARG A 81 -0.60 -10.59 2.70
CA ARG A 81 -1.83 -11.03 2.04
C ARG A 81 -2.76 -9.86 1.73
N PHE A 82 -2.82 -8.89 2.64
CA PHE A 82 -3.67 -7.72 2.44
C PHE A 82 -3.32 -6.98 1.17
N LEU A 83 -2.03 -6.79 0.88
CA LEU A 83 -1.63 -6.08 -0.33
C LEU A 83 -2.12 -6.80 -1.59
N ALA A 84 -2.01 -8.12 -1.63
CA ALA A 84 -2.46 -8.91 -2.78
C ALA A 84 -3.99 -8.95 -2.89
N GLN A 85 -4.70 -9.15 -1.77
CA GLN A 85 -6.16 -9.25 -1.75
C GLN A 85 -6.83 -7.88 -1.90
N GLY A 86 -6.23 -6.84 -1.33
CA GLY A 86 -6.75 -5.49 -1.40
C GLY A 86 -6.83 -4.95 -2.82
N TYR A 87 -5.96 -5.43 -3.72
CA TYR A 87 -6.04 -5.07 -5.12
C TYR A 87 -7.38 -5.44 -5.74
N LYS A 88 -7.96 -6.55 -5.32
CA LYS A 88 -9.28 -6.97 -5.79
C LYS A 88 -10.37 -6.00 -5.36
N LEU A 89 -10.27 -5.47 -4.15
CA LEU A 89 -11.21 -4.46 -3.65
C LEU A 89 -11.11 -3.17 -4.46
N LYS A 90 -9.90 -2.76 -4.81
CA LYS A 90 -9.69 -1.60 -5.67
C LYS A 90 -10.33 -1.83 -7.04
N ALA A 91 -10.14 -3.00 -7.61
CA ALA A 91 -10.68 -3.33 -8.93
C ALA A 91 -12.22 -3.33 -8.94
N ILE A 92 -12.84 -3.78 -7.85
CA ILE A 92 -14.30 -3.76 -7.71
C ILE A 92 -14.81 -2.31 -7.62
N ALA A 93 -14.13 -1.46 -6.84
CA ALA A 93 -14.55 -0.07 -6.64
C ALA A 93 -14.29 0.80 -7.87
N ASP A 94 -13.29 0.47 -8.68
CA ASP A 94 -13.01 1.20 -9.90
C ASP A 94 -14.07 0.92 -10.96
#